data_9a8275d8d1b5dd0d2c00b12ded7bb34a
#
_entry.id   9a8275d8d1b5dd0d2c00b12ded7bb34a
#
_cell.length_a   1.000
_cell.length_b   1.000
_cell.length_c   1.000
_cell.angle_alpha   90.00
_cell.angle_beta   90.00
_cell.angle_gamma   90.00
#
_symmetry.space_group_name_H-M   'P 1'
#
loop_
_entity.id
_entity.type
_entity.pdbx_description
1 polymer ?
#
loop_
_entity_poly.entity_id
_entity_poly.type
_entity_poly.pdbx_seq_one_letter_code
_entity_poly.pdbx_strand_id
1 'polypeptide(L)'
;MESNNINQFRQQQYFDILQAAPIIKRAIATTFYQNLKMKNAEMPIDNKLYLMVIAPALVGFTEWVLDEAVRLHKSRVYFLSRDGYQMYLIANEIVKQKHLNIECKYLHVSRFSMRLPGYHFNMEKSIDSICVGGIDVTPLKILRRAALTDEECQNILNELN
;
A
#
# COMPACT_ATOMS: atom_id res chain seq x y z
N MET A 1 19.95 31.74 -6.96
CA MET A 1 20.77 31.28 -5.83
C MET A 1 19.97 30.95 -4.57
N GLU A 2 18.90 31.69 -4.24
CA GLU A 2 18.10 31.45 -3.01
C GLU A 2 17.32 30.11 -2.98
N SER A 3 16.81 29.63 -4.11
CA SER A 3 16.00 28.40 -4.11
C SER A 3 16.82 27.14 -3.77
N ASN A 4 18.10 27.09 -4.08
CA ASN A 4 18.99 25.99 -3.71
C ASN A 4 19.28 25.95 -2.20
N ASN A 5 19.37 27.09 -1.54
CA ASN A 5 19.60 27.18 -0.10
C ASN A 5 18.40 26.68 0.73
N ILE A 6 17.17 27.04 0.29
CA ILE A 6 15.95 26.60 0.98
C ILE A 6 15.77 25.08 0.85
N ASN A 7 16.08 24.51 -0.30
CA ASN A 7 15.98 23.06 -0.50
C ASN A 7 17.02 22.29 0.32
N GLN A 8 18.24 22.79 0.44
CA GLN A 8 19.27 22.19 1.29
C GLN A 8 18.91 22.26 2.78
N PHE A 9 18.36 23.40 3.24
CA PHE A 9 17.91 23.55 4.62
C PHE A 9 16.77 22.58 4.97
N ARG A 10 15.76 22.43 4.11
CA ARG A 10 14.66 21.49 4.31
C ARG A 10 15.13 20.03 4.29
N GLN A 11 16.08 19.69 3.41
CA GLN A 11 16.67 18.37 3.38
C GLN A 11 17.45 18.05 4.67
N GLN A 12 18.16 19.03 5.23
CA GLN A 12 18.86 18.86 6.48
C GLN A 12 17.89 18.67 7.66
N GLN A 13 16.83 19.47 7.77
CA GLN A 13 15.80 19.30 8.79
C GLN A 13 15.14 17.92 8.73
N TYR A 14 14.82 17.45 7.53
CA TYR A 14 14.26 16.13 7.34
C TYR A 14 15.23 15.04 7.80
N PHE A 15 16.49 15.16 7.46
CA PHE A 15 17.53 14.24 7.90
C PHE A 15 17.68 14.22 9.42
N ASP A 16 17.64 15.37 10.07
CA ASP A 16 17.74 15.48 11.53
C ASP A 16 16.54 14.79 12.23
N ILE A 17 15.34 14.92 11.68
CA ILE A 17 14.15 14.20 12.16
C ILE A 17 14.33 12.68 12.03
N LEU A 18 14.86 12.22 10.90
CA LEU A 18 15.12 10.80 10.68
C LEU A 18 16.22 10.24 11.58
N GLN A 19 17.23 11.06 11.91
CA GLN A 19 18.30 10.70 12.85
C GLN A 19 17.78 10.48 14.28
N ALA A 20 16.69 11.13 14.67
CA ALA A 20 16.03 10.90 15.95
C ALA A 20 15.28 9.57 16.04
N ALA A 21 15.09 8.88 14.92
CA ALA A 21 14.39 7.59 14.88
C ALA A 21 15.26 6.44 15.44
N PRO A 22 14.67 5.31 15.84
CA PRO A 22 15.40 4.11 16.26
C PRO A 22 16.47 3.68 15.23
N ILE A 23 17.55 3.08 15.71
CA ILE A 23 18.80 2.85 14.94
C ILE A 23 18.55 2.24 13.54
N ILE A 24 17.65 1.28 13.42
CA ILE A 24 17.37 0.63 12.13
C ILE A 24 16.70 1.60 11.14
N LYS A 25 15.70 2.35 11.63
CA LYS A 25 15.01 3.36 10.82
C LYS A 25 15.97 4.47 10.40
N ARG A 26 16.92 4.82 11.28
CA ARG A 26 17.97 5.79 11.01
C ARG A 26 18.94 5.30 9.91
N ALA A 27 19.33 4.03 9.91
CA ALA A 27 20.21 3.47 8.88
C ALA A 27 19.53 3.51 7.50
N ILE A 28 18.26 3.11 7.41
CA ILE A 28 17.45 3.21 6.19
C ILE A 28 17.35 4.65 5.72
N ALA A 29 17.00 5.57 6.61
CA ALA A 29 16.87 6.99 6.31
C ALA A 29 18.19 7.60 5.82
N THR A 30 19.32 7.24 6.45
CA THR A 30 20.66 7.69 6.02
C THR A 30 20.98 7.20 4.62
N THR A 31 20.66 5.94 4.29
CA THR A 31 20.88 5.37 2.96
C THR A 31 20.03 6.10 1.90
N PHE A 32 18.77 6.36 2.19
CA PHE A 32 17.91 7.16 1.31
C PHE A 32 18.44 8.56 1.08
N TYR A 33 18.86 9.24 2.15
CA TYR A 33 19.40 10.59 2.07
C TYR A 33 20.70 10.66 1.25
N GLN A 34 21.60 9.69 1.43
CA GLN A 34 22.83 9.60 0.66
C GLN A 34 22.54 9.36 -0.83
N ASN A 35 21.64 8.45 -1.15
CA ASN A 35 21.21 8.20 -2.54
C ASN A 35 20.58 9.45 -3.18
N LEU A 36 19.82 10.23 -2.42
CA LEU A 36 19.26 11.50 -2.87
C LEU A 36 20.36 12.53 -3.17
N LYS A 37 21.37 12.65 -2.31
CA LYS A 37 22.51 13.55 -2.56
C LYS A 37 23.26 13.19 -3.84
N MET A 38 23.49 11.92 -4.09
CA MET A 38 24.25 11.44 -5.25
C MET A 38 23.51 11.61 -6.60
N LYS A 39 22.17 11.66 -6.59
CA LYS A 39 21.33 11.75 -7.80
C LYS A 39 20.67 13.12 -8.01
N ASN A 40 21.04 14.13 -7.27
CA ASN A 40 20.19 15.30 -6.97
C ASN A 40 20.05 16.36 -8.06
N ALA A 41 20.83 16.33 -9.14
CA ALA A 41 20.77 17.44 -10.09
C ALA A 41 19.53 17.39 -11.03
N GLU A 42 19.02 16.22 -11.34
CA GLU A 42 18.03 16.03 -12.43
C GLU A 42 16.77 15.23 -12.09
N MET A 43 16.57 14.85 -10.82
CA MET A 43 15.40 14.01 -10.47
C MET A 43 14.11 14.83 -10.43
N PRO A 44 13.03 14.37 -11.10
CA PRO A 44 11.70 14.99 -11.03
C PRO A 44 11.20 15.13 -9.58
N ILE A 45 10.41 16.16 -9.30
CA ILE A 45 9.94 16.47 -7.95
C ILE A 45 9.11 15.34 -7.35
N ASP A 46 8.32 14.64 -8.15
CA ASP A 46 7.51 13.50 -7.73
C ASP A 46 8.37 12.35 -7.20
N ASN A 47 9.49 12.07 -7.89
CA ASN A 47 10.43 11.06 -7.45
C ASN A 47 11.14 11.46 -6.15
N LYS A 48 11.44 12.75 -5.96
CA LYS A 48 12.01 13.26 -4.70
C LYS A 48 11.02 13.07 -3.55
N LEU A 49 9.75 13.46 -3.76
CA LEU A 49 8.69 13.30 -2.77
C LEU A 49 8.50 11.82 -2.40
N TYR A 50 8.45 10.96 -3.41
CA TYR A 50 8.35 9.52 -3.18
C TYR A 50 9.49 8.99 -2.31
N LEU A 51 10.73 9.29 -2.65
CA LEU A 51 11.91 8.81 -1.93
C LEU A 51 12.06 9.41 -0.53
N MET A 52 11.65 10.66 -0.34
CA MET A 52 11.82 11.36 0.95
C MET A 52 10.69 11.07 1.94
N VAL A 53 9.49 10.80 1.46
CA VAL A 53 8.29 10.69 2.31
C VAL A 53 7.66 9.30 2.22
N ILE A 54 7.29 8.88 1.01
CA ILE A 54 6.50 7.66 0.80
C ILE A 54 7.36 6.41 1.09
N ALA A 55 8.55 6.34 0.53
CA ALA A 55 9.40 5.16 0.67
C ALA A 55 9.82 4.89 2.12
N PRO A 56 10.29 5.88 2.93
CA PRO A 56 10.56 5.66 4.35
C PRO A 56 9.34 5.22 5.15
N ALA A 57 8.15 5.75 4.85
CA ALA A 57 6.91 5.35 5.50
C ALA A 57 6.54 3.89 5.17
N LEU A 58 6.63 3.49 3.90
CA LEU A 58 6.39 2.11 3.48
C LEU A 58 7.39 1.12 4.09
N VAL A 59 8.67 1.48 4.13
CA VAL A 59 9.71 0.65 4.74
C VAL A 59 9.45 0.50 6.24
N GLY A 60 9.20 1.60 6.96
CA GLY A 60 8.93 1.58 8.39
C GLY A 60 7.67 0.78 8.74
N PHE A 61 6.60 0.92 7.96
CA PHE A 61 5.38 0.14 8.12
C PHE A 61 5.63 -1.35 7.86
N THR A 62 6.32 -1.69 6.78
CA THR A 62 6.61 -3.09 6.43
C THR A 62 7.50 -3.76 7.47
N GLU A 63 8.49 -3.04 7.98
CA GLU A 63 9.33 -3.51 9.08
C GLU A 63 8.51 -3.80 10.33
N TRP A 64 7.62 -2.87 10.73
CA TRP A 64 6.70 -3.08 11.85
C TRP A 64 5.81 -4.30 11.65
N VAL A 65 5.26 -4.53 10.45
CA VAL A 65 4.47 -5.72 10.13
C VAL A 65 5.27 -7.01 10.35
N LEU A 66 6.53 -7.02 9.90
CA LEU A 66 7.40 -8.19 10.08
C LEU A 66 7.79 -8.40 11.54
N ASP A 67 8.07 -7.34 12.29
CA ASP A 67 8.36 -7.44 13.73
C ASP A 67 7.14 -7.98 14.50
N GLU A 68 5.91 -7.54 14.14
CA GLU A 68 4.67 -8.10 14.69
C GLU A 68 4.47 -9.57 14.30
N ALA A 69 4.79 -9.94 13.06
CA ALA A 69 4.72 -11.34 12.64
C ALA A 69 5.68 -12.23 13.43
N VAL A 70 6.90 -11.77 13.70
CA VAL A 70 7.86 -12.46 14.60
C VAL A 70 7.29 -12.56 16.01
N ARG A 71 6.81 -11.46 16.58
CA ARG A 71 6.22 -11.42 17.93
C ARG A 71 5.04 -12.39 18.08
N LEU A 72 4.22 -12.52 17.04
CA LEU A 72 3.06 -13.42 17.00
C LEU A 72 3.40 -14.83 16.50
N HIS A 73 4.68 -15.16 16.36
CA HIS A 73 5.17 -16.48 15.89
C HIS A 73 4.53 -16.89 14.54
N LYS A 74 4.35 -15.94 13.63
CA LYS A 74 3.84 -16.23 12.28
C LYS A 74 5.00 -16.58 11.36
N SER A 75 4.84 -17.68 10.62
CA SER A 75 5.84 -18.13 9.62
C SER A 75 5.57 -17.58 8.23
N ARG A 76 4.42 -16.91 8.00
CA ARG A 76 4.04 -16.42 6.70
C ARG A 76 3.25 -15.11 6.77
N VAL A 77 3.55 -14.19 5.83
CA VAL A 77 2.84 -12.90 5.67
C VAL A 77 2.40 -12.78 4.22
N TYR A 78 1.13 -12.43 4.02
CA TYR A 78 0.55 -12.21 2.69
C TYR A 78 0.33 -10.72 2.44
N PHE A 79 0.82 -10.25 1.29
CA PHE A 79 0.63 -8.90 0.79
C PHE A 79 -0.40 -8.93 -0.33
N LEU A 80 -1.51 -8.23 -0.14
CA LEU A 80 -2.62 -8.25 -1.09
C LEU A 80 -2.36 -7.32 -2.28
N SER A 81 -2.69 -7.77 -3.47
CA SER A 81 -2.68 -6.91 -4.65
C SER A 81 -3.74 -5.81 -4.50
N ARG A 82 -3.55 -4.67 -5.04
CA ARG A 82 -2.46 -4.11 -5.85
C ARG A 82 -1.45 -3.38 -4.95
N ASP A 83 -1.93 -2.73 -3.90
CA ASP A 83 -1.18 -1.79 -3.05
C ASP A 83 -0.07 -2.49 -2.25
N GLY A 84 -0.25 -3.78 -1.93
CA GLY A 84 0.72 -4.59 -1.20
C GLY A 84 1.98 -4.96 -2.00
N TYR A 85 2.05 -4.69 -3.31
CA TYR A 85 3.20 -5.16 -4.11
C TYR A 85 4.52 -4.53 -3.69
N GLN A 86 4.55 -3.24 -3.47
CA GLN A 86 5.77 -2.55 -3.03
C GLN A 86 6.21 -3.02 -1.64
N MET A 87 5.26 -3.17 -0.71
CA MET A 87 5.53 -3.70 0.63
C MET A 87 6.04 -5.14 0.57
N TYR A 88 5.53 -5.97 -0.35
CA TYR A 88 6.02 -7.33 -0.59
C TYR A 88 7.50 -7.33 -1.03
N LEU A 89 7.90 -6.44 -1.94
CA LEU A 89 9.30 -6.33 -2.37
C LEU A 89 10.19 -5.88 -1.21
N ILE A 90 9.77 -4.87 -0.45
CA ILE A 90 10.48 -4.37 0.73
C ILE A 90 10.60 -5.48 1.79
N ALA A 91 9.51 -6.21 2.05
CA ALA A 91 9.48 -7.28 3.05
C ALA A 91 10.48 -8.40 2.73
N ASN A 92 10.56 -8.84 1.47
CA ASN A 92 11.54 -9.84 1.07
C ASN A 92 12.98 -9.38 1.31
N GLU A 93 13.27 -8.10 1.04
CA GLU A 93 14.60 -7.56 1.29
C GLU A 93 14.92 -7.48 2.79
N ILE A 94 13.95 -7.04 3.63
CA ILE A 94 14.11 -7.00 5.09
C ILE A 94 14.31 -8.41 5.65
N VAL A 95 13.49 -9.38 5.23
CA VAL A 95 13.58 -10.80 5.65
C VAL A 95 14.96 -11.36 5.35
N LYS A 96 15.49 -11.07 4.15
CA LYS A 96 16.83 -11.50 3.73
C LYS A 96 17.93 -10.85 4.59
N GLN A 97 17.87 -9.53 4.79
CA GLN A 97 18.90 -8.80 5.52
C GLN A 97 18.91 -9.13 7.02
N LYS A 98 17.74 -9.31 7.63
CA LYS A 98 17.59 -9.66 9.05
C LYS A 98 17.60 -11.16 9.33
N HIS A 99 17.70 -11.99 8.30
CA HIS A 99 17.64 -13.47 8.40
C HIS A 99 16.39 -13.96 9.15
N LEU A 100 15.22 -13.34 8.88
CA LEU A 100 13.97 -13.71 9.52
C LEU A 100 13.44 -15.03 8.95
N ASN A 101 12.89 -15.90 9.81
CA ASN A 101 12.21 -17.11 9.38
C ASN A 101 10.73 -16.84 9.05
N ILE A 102 10.50 -15.96 8.07
CA ILE A 102 9.18 -15.57 7.60
C ILE A 102 9.14 -15.69 6.06
N GLU A 103 8.14 -16.38 5.56
CA GLU A 103 7.85 -16.46 4.13
C GLU A 103 6.91 -15.31 3.74
N CYS A 104 7.34 -14.43 2.83
CA CYS A 104 6.49 -13.38 2.27
C CYS A 104 5.86 -13.86 0.97
N LYS A 105 4.55 -13.69 0.82
CA LYS A 105 3.79 -14.06 -0.38
C LYS A 105 3.00 -12.89 -0.90
N TYR A 106 3.01 -12.69 -2.22
CA TYR A 106 2.11 -11.76 -2.88
C TYR A 106 0.85 -12.49 -3.33
N LEU A 107 -0.32 -12.01 -2.89
CA LEU A 107 -1.60 -12.64 -3.17
C LEU A 107 -2.39 -11.81 -4.19
N HIS A 108 -2.58 -12.38 -5.39
CA HIS A 108 -3.36 -11.78 -6.46
C HIS A 108 -4.86 -11.86 -6.14
N VAL A 109 -5.36 -10.84 -5.45
CA VAL A 109 -6.77 -10.73 -5.07
C VAL A 109 -7.32 -9.34 -5.42
N SER A 110 -8.62 -9.27 -5.63
CA SER A 110 -9.35 -8.02 -5.73
C SER A 110 -10.49 -8.01 -4.71
N ARG A 111 -11.06 -6.83 -4.44
CA ARG A 111 -12.28 -6.76 -3.62
C ARG A 111 -13.40 -7.62 -4.22
N PHE A 112 -13.50 -7.66 -5.53
CA PHE A 112 -14.46 -8.47 -6.24
C PHE A 112 -14.24 -9.97 -6.02
N SER A 113 -13.00 -10.47 -6.28
CA SER A 113 -12.68 -11.90 -6.12
C SER A 113 -12.81 -12.40 -4.67
N MET A 114 -12.66 -11.51 -3.67
CA MET A 114 -12.80 -11.88 -2.26
C MET A 114 -14.25 -11.80 -1.76
N ARG A 115 -15.08 -10.93 -2.36
CA ARG A 115 -16.47 -10.75 -1.94
C ARG A 115 -17.40 -11.81 -2.49
N LEU A 116 -17.20 -12.23 -3.76
CA LEU A 116 -18.06 -13.21 -4.41
C LEU A 116 -18.25 -14.51 -3.60
N PRO A 117 -17.20 -15.18 -3.12
CA PRO A 117 -17.36 -16.34 -2.26
C PRO A 117 -18.12 -16.02 -0.97
N GLY A 118 -17.92 -14.80 -0.43
CA GLY A 118 -18.60 -14.36 0.80
C GLY A 118 -20.12 -14.26 0.64
N TYR A 119 -20.63 -13.97 -0.57
CA TYR A 119 -22.07 -13.86 -0.83
C TYR A 119 -22.83 -15.17 -0.62
N HIS A 120 -22.16 -16.31 -0.78
CA HIS A 120 -22.72 -17.62 -0.51
C HIS A 120 -22.85 -17.94 1.00
N PHE A 121 -22.08 -17.29 1.85
CA PHE A 121 -22.08 -17.58 3.28
C PHE A 121 -23.07 -16.73 4.07
N ASN A 122 -23.35 -15.49 3.62
CA ASN A 122 -24.28 -14.60 4.31
C ASN A 122 -24.89 -13.59 3.34
N MET A 123 -26.09 -13.89 2.86
CA MET A 123 -26.81 -13.07 1.88
C MET A 123 -27.14 -11.67 2.41
N GLU A 124 -27.64 -11.55 3.66
CA GLU A 124 -28.05 -10.27 4.22
C GLU A 124 -26.88 -9.29 4.32
N LYS A 125 -25.74 -9.71 4.91
CA LYS A 125 -24.53 -8.91 4.95
C LYS A 125 -23.95 -8.60 3.58
N SER A 126 -24.23 -9.45 2.60
CA SER A 126 -23.82 -9.24 1.22
C SER A 126 -24.58 -8.11 0.56
N ILE A 127 -25.90 -8.03 0.78
CA ILE A 127 -26.72 -6.92 0.29
C ILE A 127 -26.22 -5.59 0.84
N ASP A 128 -25.98 -5.49 2.13
CA ASP A 128 -25.39 -4.28 2.74
C ASP A 128 -24.07 -3.89 2.07
N SER A 129 -23.20 -4.89 1.83
CA SER A 129 -21.90 -4.68 1.17
C SER A 129 -22.01 -4.25 -0.29
N ILE A 130 -23.00 -4.78 -1.03
CA ILE A 130 -23.27 -4.43 -2.44
C ILE A 130 -23.83 -3.01 -2.53
N CYS A 131 -24.75 -2.67 -1.62
CA CYS A 131 -25.48 -1.41 -1.61
C CYS A 131 -24.72 -0.26 -0.92
N VAL A 132 -23.52 -0.49 -0.39
CA VAL A 132 -22.72 0.58 0.24
C VAL A 132 -22.60 1.79 -0.68
N GLY A 133 -22.95 2.96 -0.16
CA GLY A 133 -22.83 4.25 -0.82
C GLY A 133 -21.37 4.60 -1.17
N GLY A 134 -21.18 5.69 -1.86
CA GLY A 134 -19.86 6.19 -2.27
C GLY A 134 -19.98 7.33 -3.27
N ILE A 135 -18.86 7.86 -3.71
CA ILE A 135 -18.82 8.87 -4.78
C ILE A 135 -19.24 8.18 -6.10
N ASP A 136 -20.15 8.79 -6.84
CA ASP A 136 -20.64 8.30 -8.14
C ASP A 136 -21.25 6.89 -8.12
N VAL A 137 -22.02 6.55 -7.11
CA VAL A 137 -22.77 5.28 -7.08
C VAL A 137 -24.00 5.39 -7.99
N THR A 138 -24.05 4.53 -9.00
CA THR A 138 -25.20 4.37 -9.91
C THR A 138 -25.82 2.99 -9.76
N PRO A 139 -27.10 2.79 -10.11
CA PRO A 139 -27.74 1.46 -10.10
C PRO A 139 -26.91 0.42 -10.85
N LEU A 140 -26.39 0.76 -12.02
CA LEU A 140 -25.50 -0.13 -12.79
C LEU A 140 -24.24 -0.54 -12.02
N LYS A 141 -23.60 0.41 -11.29
CA LYS A 141 -22.43 0.09 -10.48
C LYS A 141 -22.77 -0.83 -9.31
N ILE A 142 -23.96 -0.70 -8.73
CA ILE A 142 -24.46 -1.59 -7.67
C ILE A 142 -24.67 -3.00 -8.22
N LEU A 143 -25.38 -3.14 -9.34
CA LEU A 143 -25.63 -4.43 -10.00
C LEU A 143 -24.32 -5.14 -10.38
N ARG A 144 -23.34 -4.41 -10.90
CA ARG A 144 -22.01 -4.97 -11.19
C ARG A 144 -21.26 -5.45 -9.94
N ARG A 145 -21.52 -4.88 -8.75
CA ARG A 145 -20.95 -5.38 -7.50
C ARG A 145 -21.51 -6.74 -7.11
N ALA A 146 -22.75 -7.04 -7.54
CA ALA A 146 -23.38 -8.34 -7.37
C ALA A 146 -22.88 -9.39 -8.38
N ALA A 147 -21.93 -9.03 -9.24
CA ALA A 147 -21.36 -9.88 -10.29
C ALA A 147 -22.33 -10.25 -11.41
N LEU A 148 -23.36 -9.44 -11.62
CA LEU A 148 -24.26 -9.60 -12.75
C LEU A 148 -23.56 -9.23 -14.07
N THR A 149 -23.89 -9.94 -15.12
CA THR A 149 -23.44 -9.64 -16.48
C THR A 149 -24.03 -8.33 -16.97
N ASP A 150 -23.47 -7.74 -18.02
CA ASP A 150 -24.01 -6.50 -18.59
C ASP A 150 -25.43 -6.69 -19.12
N GLU A 151 -25.77 -7.86 -19.64
CA GLU A 151 -27.13 -8.20 -20.12
C GLU A 151 -28.12 -8.25 -18.95
N GLU A 152 -27.79 -8.96 -17.87
CA GLU A 152 -28.63 -9.03 -16.66
C GLU A 152 -28.81 -7.62 -16.04
N CYS A 153 -27.77 -6.83 -15.99
CA CYS A 153 -27.85 -5.46 -15.51
C CYS A 153 -28.83 -4.62 -16.35
N GLN A 154 -28.78 -4.72 -17.69
CA GLN A 154 -29.67 -3.98 -18.57
C GLN A 154 -31.13 -4.43 -18.42
N ASN A 155 -31.38 -5.73 -18.32
CA ASN A 155 -32.72 -6.26 -18.11
C ASN A 155 -33.33 -5.69 -16.82
N ILE A 156 -32.62 -5.74 -15.71
CA ILE A 156 -33.10 -5.20 -14.44
C ILE A 156 -33.32 -3.67 -14.53
N LEU A 157 -32.39 -2.92 -15.16
CA LEU A 157 -32.56 -1.47 -15.30
C LEU A 157 -33.77 -1.10 -16.19
N ASN A 158 -34.07 -1.89 -17.19
CA ASN A 158 -35.27 -1.68 -18.04
C ASN A 158 -36.60 -1.97 -17.29
N GLU A 159 -36.57 -2.88 -16.32
CA GLU A 159 -37.74 -3.16 -15.48
C GLU A 159 -37.99 -2.08 -14.41
N LEU A 160 -36.97 -1.31 -14.06
CA LEU A 160 -37.04 -0.24 -13.06
C LEU A 160 -37.44 1.13 -13.64
N ASN A 161 -37.46 1.31 -14.97
CA ASN A 161 -37.87 2.51 -15.68
C ASN A 161 -39.32 2.37 -16.18
#